data_b95502601079f0db7bbea03a4f0a6564
#
_entry.id   b95502601079f0db7bbea03a4f0a6564
#
_cell.length_a   1.000
_cell.length_b   1.000
_cell.length_c   1.000
_cell.angle_alpha   90.00
_cell.angle_beta   90.00
_cell.angle_gamma   90.00
#
_symmetry.space_group_name_H-M   'P 1'
#
loop_
_entity.id
_entity.type
_entity.pdbx_description
1 polymer ?
#
loop_
_entity_poly.entity_id
_entity_poly.type
_entity_poly.pdbx_seq_one_letter_code
_entity_poly.pdbx_strand_id
1 'polypeptide(L)'
;YYSAEFLNEWMKEDSDELIDLFFEEIQGTLSGNKYYYEFFHEIKEYCPETIFYGTDVGHQYDTTGSRYLKYLEDNGLEDSEKYILAKECIRQGQEYYNEDTEHNGISSLREAYMVLNFIDAYTRCGGGRIMGIYGSYHTDLYNSDLMAGKLKEKYGDMISSVKLSTIAFSQISRQPYDLGFCVTGFVFLLMLFVPNIIWACKAKPAGYDEVAKKENKLLLLLERMGEALLSVSLMVFTALNPKVMVFEGFYFEWKIIIWMTAFVLMVLYEC
;
A
#
# COMPACT_ATOMS: atom_id res chain seq x y z
N TYR A 1 10.02 -4.84 -18.05
CA TYR A 1 9.79 -5.84 -19.11
C TYR A 1 10.04 -7.26 -18.58
N TYR A 2 11.26 -7.60 -18.18
CA TYR A 2 11.64 -8.96 -17.74
C TYR A 2 10.78 -9.49 -16.58
N SER A 3 10.33 -8.65 -15.65
CA SER A 3 9.41 -9.05 -14.57
C SER A 3 8.06 -9.53 -15.11
N ALA A 4 7.55 -8.90 -16.17
CA ALA A 4 6.33 -9.34 -16.83
C ALA A 4 6.52 -10.68 -17.55
N GLU A 5 7.71 -10.95 -18.12
CA GLU A 5 8.02 -12.24 -18.73
C GLU A 5 8.02 -13.37 -17.70
N PHE A 6 8.56 -13.16 -16.50
CA PHE A 6 8.46 -14.14 -15.42
C PHE A 6 7.02 -14.44 -15.03
N LEU A 7 6.19 -13.40 -14.88
CA LEU A 7 4.77 -13.58 -14.59
C LEU A 7 4.06 -14.34 -15.74
N ASN A 8 4.36 -14.02 -17.00
CA ASN A 8 3.77 -14.71 -18.15
C ASN A 8 4.18 -16.20 -18.23
N GLU A 9 5.39 -16.54 -17.84
CA GLU A 9 5.81 -17.94 -17.78
C GLU A 9 5.13 -18.65 -16.59
N TRP A 10 5.12 -18.03 -15.40
CA TRP A 10 4.40 -18.57 -14.24
C TRP A 10 2.90 -18.81 -14.49
N MET A 11 2.24 -17.94 -15.27
CA MET A 11 0.83 -18.14 -15.63
C MET A 11 0.57 -19.47 -16.36
N LYS A 12 1.58 -20.06 -16.98
CA LYS A 12 1.50 -21.33 -17.74
C LYS A 12 1.87 -22.56 -16.89
N GLU A 13 2.47 -22.35 -15.72
CA GLU A 13 3.00 -23.38 -14.85
C GLU A 13 1.99 -23.76 -13.76
N ASP A 14 2.02 -25.03 -13.34
CA ASP A 14 1.20 -25.49 -12.20
C ASP A 14 1.88 -25.22 -10.85
N SER A 15 3.18 -24.90 -10.85
CA SER A 15 3.97 -24.68 -9.64
C SER A 15 4.15 -23.19 -9.35
N ASP A 16 4.39 -22.83 -8.09
CA ASP A 16 4.65 -21.47 -7.65
C ASP A 16 6.13 -21.12 -7.53
N GLU A 17 7.04 -22.05 -7.90
CA GLU A 17 8.48 -21.84 -7.78
C GLU A 17 8.96 -20.55 -8.48
N LEU A 18 8.39 -20.24 -9.64
CA LEU A 18 8.79 -19.08 -10.43
C LEU A 18 8.33 -17.77 -9.83
N ILE A 19 7.11 -17.71 -9.27
CA ILE A 19 6.61 -16.50 -8.61
C ILE A 19 7.28 -16.32 -7.24
N ASP A 20 7.57 -17.40 -6.52
CA ASP A 20 8.29 -17.34 -5.25
C ASP A 20 9.68 -16.74 -5.46
N LEU A 21 10.44 -17.23 -6.44
CA LEU A 21 11.73 -16.67 -6.82
C LEU A 21 11.65 -15.21 -7.22
N PHE A 22 10.62 -14.83 -8.00
CA PHE A 22 10.40 -13.43 -8.38
C PHE A 22 10.15 -12.55 -7.16
N PHE A 23 9.34 -12.99 -6.19
CA PHE A 23 9.08 -12.23 -4.98
C PHE A 23 10.25 -12.17 -4.01
N GLU A 24 11.11 -13.19 -3.97
CA GLU A 24 12.40 -13.12 -3.25
C GLU A 24 13.30 -12.01 -3.82
N GLU A 25 13.38 -11.89 -5.14
CA GLU A 25 14.20 -10.87 -5.80
C GLU A 25 13.72 -9.44 -5.63
N ILE A 26 12.41 -9.22 -5.61
CA ILE A 26 11.84 -7.89 -5.42
C ILE A 26 11.57 -7.56 -3.95
N GLN A 27 12.01 -8.40 -3.02
CA GLN A 27 11.87 -8.16 -1.59
C GLN A 27 12.49 -6.82 -1.19
N GLY A 28 11.78 -6.06 -0.36
CA GLY A 28 12.20 -4.71 0.06
C GLY A 28 11.77 -3.59 -0.89
N THR A 29 11.22 -3.92 -2.06
CA THR A 29 10.56 -2.92 -2.93
C THR A 29 9.09 -2.73 -2.53
N LEU A 30 8.45 -1.66 -3.05
CA LEU A 30 7.03 -1.40 -2.82
C LEU A 30 6.12 -2.53 -3.34
N SER A 31 6.53 -3.24 -4.38
CA SER A 31 5.78 -4.36 -4.98
C SER A 31 6.11 -5.71 -4.34
N GLY A 32 7.21 -5.83 -3.59
CA GLY A 32 7.64 -7.04 -2.93
C GLY A 32 6.90 -7.29 -1.62
N ASN A 33 5.57 -7.40 -1.66
CA ASN A 33 4.75 -7.61 -0.48
C ASN A 33 3.65 -8.65 -0.73
N LYS A 34 3.11 -9.21 0.36
CA LYS A 34 2.11 -10.29 0.30
C LYS A 34 0.83 -9.94 -0.47
N TYR A 35 0.44 -8.67 -0.52
CA TYR A 35 -0.79 -8.27 -1.19
C TYR A 35 -0.66 -8.33 -2.71
N TYR A 36 0.52 -7.99 -3.25
CA TYR A 36 0.81 -8.19 -4.67
C TYR A 36 0.95 -9.69 -4.99
N TYR A 37 1.53 -10.47 -4.11
CA TYR A 37 1.61 -11.92 -4.27
C TYR A 37 0.21 -12.56 -4.36
N GLU A 38 -0.66 -12.27 -3.39
CA GLU A 38 -2.06 -12.72 -3.36
C GLU A 38 -2.82 -12.24 -4.62
N PHE A 39 -2.62 -10.97 -5.01
CA PHE A 39 -3.26 -10.39 -6.19
C PHE A 39 -2.88 -11.11 -7.49
N PHE A 40 -1.62 -11.49 -7.68
CA PHE A 40 -1.22 -12.26 -8.86
C PHE A 40 -1.82 -13.67 -8.85
N HIS A 41 -1.91 -14.32 -7.69
CA HIS A 41 -2.60 -15.61 -7.56
C HIS A 41 -4.08 -15.51 -7.92
N GLU A 42 -4.77 -14.46 -7.47
CA GLU A 42 -6.17 -14.21 -7.85
C GLU A 42 -6.30 -13.98 -9.37
N ILE A 43 -5.37 -13.26 -9.99
CA ILE A 43 -5.36 -13.12 -11.46
C ILE A 43 -5.22 -14.49 -12.12
N LYS A 44 -4.30 -15.32 -11.68
CA LYS A 44 -4.10 -16.66 -12.25
C LYS A 44 -5.32 -17.54 -12.10
N GLU A 45 -6.01 -17.45 -10.96
CA GLU A 45 -7.21 -18.24 -10.67
C GLU A 45 -8.43 -17.76 -11.48
N TYR A 46 -8.69 -16.44 -11.51
CA TYR A 46 -9.93 -15.90 -12.07
C TYR A 46 -9.79 -15.36 -13.49
N CYS A 47 -8.58 -15.07 -13.94
CA CYS A 47 -8.29 -14.51 -15.26
C CYS A 47 -7.06 -15.18 -15.89
N PRO A 48 -7.06 -16.52 -16.08
CA PRO A 48 -5.88 -17.28 -16.53
C PRO A 48 -5.38 -16.90 -17.93
N GLU A 49 -6.19 -16.22 -18.72
CA GLU A 49 -5.81 -15.69 -20.03
C GLU A 49 -5.04 -14.38 -19.99
N THR A 50 -4.77 -13.84 -18.81
CA THR A 50 -4.06 -12.55 -18.63
C THR A 50 -2.65 -12.64 -19.16
N ILE A 51 -2.25 -11.63 -19.94
CA ILE A 51 -0.89 -11.41 -20.42
C ILE A 51 -0.36 -10.13 -19.77
N PHE A 52 0.78 -10.21 -19.11
CA PHE A 52 1.44 -9.09 -18.46
C PHE A 52 2.39 -8.37 -19.43
N TYR A 53 2.39 -7.04 -19.37
CA TYR A 53 3.31 -6.17 -20.09
C TYR A 53 4.02 -5.25 -19.10
N GLY A 54 5.34 -5.31 -19.06
CA GLY A 54 6.14 -4.39 -18.26
C GLY A 54 6.40 -3.10 -19.02
N THR A 55 5.98 -1.98 -18.46
CA THR A 55 6.03 -0.66 -19.12
C THR A 55 6.86 0.38 -18.37
N ASP A 56 7.40 0.04 -17.20
CA ASP A 56 8.33 0.89 -16.46
C ASP A 56 9.78 0.63 -16.91
N VAL A 57 10.70 1.51 -16.52
CA VAL A 57 12.14 1.32 -16.70
C VAL A 57 12.65 0.11 -15.90
N GLY A 58 13.82 -0.39 -16.23
CA GLY A 58 14.43 -1.54 -15.57
C GLY A 58 14.96 -1.23 -14.17
N HIS A 59 14.14 -1.33 -13.14
CA HIS A 59 14.56 -1.06 -11.76
C HIS A 59 15.61 -2.05 -11.22
N GLN A 60 15.51 -3.34 -11.58
CA GLN A 60 16.50 -4.38 -11.23
C GLN A 60 17.35 -4.75 -12.46
N TYR A 61 17.88 -3.75 -13.18
CA TYR A 61 18.61 -3.97 -14.43
C TYR A 61 19.89 -4.80 -14.24
N ASP A 62 20.56 -4.62 -13.11
CA ASP A 62 21.85 -5.26 -12.74
C ASP A 62 21.68 -6.64 -12.05
N THR A 63 20.48 -7.01 -11.63
CA THR A 63 20.16 -8.28 -11.00
C THR A 63 19.22 -9.12 -11.88
N THR A 64 17.92 -8.97 -11.71
CA THR A 64 16.89 -9.72 -12.46
C THR A 64 17.02 -9.51 -13.97
N GLY A 65 17.29 -8.28 -14.41
CA GLY A 65 17.46 -7.94 -15.82
C GLY A 65 18.66 -8.66 -16.45
N SER A 66 19.82 -8.56 -15.81
CA SER A 66 21.07 -9.21 -16.27
C SER A 66 20.94 -10.73 -16.28
N ARG A 67 20.28 -11.32 -15.28
CA ARG A 67 20.03 -12.75 -15.23
C ARG A 67 19.09 -13.20 -16.36
N TYR A 68 18.02 -12.46 -16.62
CA TYR A 68 17.12 -12.78 -17.72
C TYR A 68 17.80 -12.68 -19.07
N LEU A 69 18.63 -11.63 -19.28
CA LEU A 69 19.40 -11.49 -20.51
C LEU A 69 20.35 -12.66 -20.72
N LYS A 70 21.07 -13.06 -19.64
CA LYS A 70 21.96 -14.23 -19.69
C LYS A 70 21.18 -15.52 -19.99
N TYR A 71 20.00 -15.70 -19.40
CA TYR A 71 19.15 -16.86 -19.72
C TYR A 71 18.80 -16.90 -21.22
N LEU A 72 18.48 -15.78 -21.83
CA LEU A 72 18.21 -15.71 -23.27
C LEU A 72 19.45 -16.06 -24.10
N GLU A 73 20.63 -15.57 -23.72
CA GLU A 73 21.91 -15.89 -24.36
C GLU A 73 22.24 -17.38 -24.25
N ASP A 74 22.14 -17.95 -23.05
CA ASP A 74 22.42 -19.37 -22.80
C ASP A 74 21.49 -20.32 -23.60
N ASN A 75 20.32 -19.79 -24.04
CA ASN A 75 19.34 -20.53 -24.87
C ASN A 75 19.38 -20.15 -26.35
N GLY A 76 20.35 -19.35 -26.80
CA GLY A 76 20.50 -18.97 -28.20
C GLY A 76 19.38 -18.07 -28.74
N LEU A 77 18.84 -17.21 -27.88
CA LEU A 77 17.70 -16.33 -28.19
C LEU A 77 18.12 -14.86 -28.40
N GLU A 78 19.38 -14.59 -28.75
CA GLU A 78 19.94 -13.24 -28.93
C GLU A 78 19.30 -12.46 -30.08
N ASP A 79 18.76 -13.18 -31.06
CA ASP A 79 18.04 -12.57 -32.18
C ASP A 79 16.53 -12.41 -31.93
N SER A 80 16.06 -12.78 -30.75
CA SER A 80 14.65 -12.72 -30.40
C SER A 80 14.18 -11.31 -30.04
N GLU A 81 12.89 -11.03 -30.26
CA GLU A 81 12.27 -9.78 -29.77
C GLU A 81 12.43 -9.65 -28.24
N LYS A 82 12.36 -10.75 -27.49
CA LYS A 82 12.53 -10.78 -26.04
C LYS A 82 13.89 -10.25 -25.61
N TYR A 83 14.95 -10.60 -26.35
CA TYR A 83 16.30 -10.15 -26.07
C TYR A 83 16.46 -8.63 -26.33
N ILE A 84 15.92 -8.16 -27.45
CA ILE A 84 15.93 -6.74 -27.81
C ILE A 84 15.22 -5.89 -26.75
N LEU A 85 14.03 -6.32 -26.33
CA LEU A 85 13.22 -5.64 -25.35
C LEU A 85 13.87 -5.67 -23.94
N ALA A 86 14.50 -6.79 -23.57
CA ALA A 86 15.22 -6.90 -22.30
C ALA A 86 16.43 -5.94 -22.26
N LYS A 87 17.22 -5.89 -23.34
CA LYS A 87 18.33 -4.93 -23.46
C LYS A 87 17.87 -3.48 -23.38
N GLU A 88 16.79 -3.14 -24.07
CA GLU A 88 16.25 -1.78 -24.03
C GLU A 88 15.75 -1.42 -22.62
N CYS A 89 15.06 -2.32 -21.95
CA CYS A 89 14.61 -2.10 -20.58
C CYS A 89 15.80 -1.88 -19.61
N ILE A 90 16.86 -2.68 -19.75
CA ILE A 90 18.10 -2.53 -18.98
C ILE A 90 18.75 -1.17 -19.27
N ARG A 91 18.87 -0.77 -20.54
CA ARG A 91 19.40 0.53 -20.94
C ARG A 91 18.63 1.70 -20.31
N GLN A 92 17.31 1.65 -20.37
CA GLN A 92 16.44 2.66 -19.75
C GLN A 92 16.63 2.74 -18.23
N GLY A 93 16.79 1.59 -17.57
CA GLY A 93 17.09 1.52 -16.14
C GLY A 93 18.44 2.17 -15.82
N GLN A 94 19.48 1.82 -16.59
CA GLN A 94 20.81 2.41 -16.43
C GLN A 94 20.81 3.93 -16.63
N GLU A 95 20.14 4.43 -17.65
CA GLU A 95 20.02 5.88 -17.87
C GLU A 95 19.29 6.56 -16.70
N TYR A 96 18.15 6.02 -16.28
CA TYR A 96 17.38 6.59 -15.19
C TYR A 96 18.18 6.68 -13.87
N TYR A 97 18.94 5.63 -13.52
CA TYR A 97 19.72 5.62 -12.27
C TYR A 97 21.07 6.35 -12.39
N ASN A 98 21.57 6.60 -13.60
CA ASN A 98 22.78 7.39 -13.84
C ASN A 98 22.50 8.89 -14.00
N GLU A 99 21.26 9.29 -14.22
CA GLU A 99 20.90 10.70 -14.05
C GLU A 99 21.20 11.08 -12.59
N ASP A 100 22.05 12.10 -12.42
CA ASP A 100 22.41 12.67 -11.11
C ASP A 100 21.19 13.40 -10.52
N THR A 101 20.27 12.62 -10.02
CA THR A 101 18.95 13.08 -9.64
C THR A 101 18.80 13.01 -8.15
N GLU A 102 18.94 14.13 -7.47
CA GLU A 102 18.21 14.40 -6.21
C GLU A 102 16.68 14.38 -6.43
N HIS A 103 16.19 13.51 -7.32
CA HIS A 103 14.80 13.49 -7.70
C HIS A 103 14.04 12.53 -6.78
N ASN A 104 13.09 13.05 -6.09
CA ASN A 104 12.06 12.37 -5.28
C ASN A 104 11.28 11.27 -6.06
N GLY A 105 11.96 10.47 -6.90
CA GLY A 105 11.39 9.41 -7.73
C GLY A 105 10.60 9.89 -8.95
N ILE A 106 10.60 11.20 -9.22
CA ILE A 106 9.93 11.80 -10.35
C ILE A 106 10.99 12.30 -11.32
N SER A 107 11.20 11.53 -12.38
CA SER A 107 12.09 11.92 -13.47
C SER A 107 11.27 12.07 -14.74
N SER A 108 11.44 13.20 -15.42
CA SER A 108 10.81 13.43 -16.74
C SER A 108 11.24 12.37 -17.76
N LEU A 109 12.45 11.84 -17.62
CA LEU A 109 12.98 10.75 -18.43
C LEU A 109 12.21 9.45 -18.18
N ARG A 110 11.99 9.08 -16.91
CA ARG A 110 11.20 7.90 -16.57
C ARG A 110 9.77 8.01 -17.09
N GLU A 111 9.12 9.17 -16.89
CA GLU A 111 7.77 9.40 -17.43
C GLU A 111 7.72 9.24 -18.95
N ALA A 112 8.73 9.73 -19.65
CA ALA A 112 8.83 9.58 -21.11
C ALA A 112 9.00 8.10 -21.51
N TYR A 113 9.86 7.35 -20.83
CA TYR A 113 10.03 5.92 -21.09
C TYR A 113 8.76 5.11 -20.78
N MET A 114 8.08 5.40 -19.68
CA MET A 114 6.81 4.75 -19.36
C MET A 114 5.75 4.96 -20.45
N VAL A 115 5.67 6.17 -21.03
CA VAL A 115 4.77 6.46 -22.16
C VAL A 115 5.16 5.66 -23.40
N LEU A 116 6.45 5.65 -23.76
CA LEU A 116 6.94 4.92 -24.94
C LEU A 116 6.70 3.41 -24.79
N ASN A 117 7.06 2.86 -23.65
CA ASN A 117 6.89 1.44 -23.34
C ASN A 117 5.41 1.03 -23.31
N PHE A 118 4.51 1.90 -22.79
CA PHE A 118 3.08 1.67 -22.82
C PHE A 118 2.55 1.63 -24.26
N ILE A 119 2.94 2.59 -25.08
CA ILE A 119 2.50 2.67 -26.49
C ILE A 119 2.98 1.44 -27.27
N ASP A 120 4.21 1.02 -27.04
CA ASP A 120 4.76 -0.19 -27.65
C ASP A 120 4.02 -1.43 -27.21
N ALA A 121 3.82 -1.62 -25.90
CA ALA A 121 3.05 -2.73 -25.34
C ALA A 121 1.62 -2.76 -25.88
N TYR A 122 0.94 -1.61 -25.96
CA TYR A 122 -0.41 -1.49 -26.50
C TYR A 122 -0.47 -1.86 -27.98
N THR A 123 0.57 -1.50 -28.72
CA THR A 123 0.68 -1.87 -30.16
C THR A 123 0.90 -3.38 -30.31
N ARG A 124 1.79 -3.98 -29.51
CA ARG A 124 2.07 -5.42 -29.55
C ARG A 124 0.88 -6.27 -29.11
N CYS A 125 0.06 -5.82 -28.19
CA CYS A 125 -1.17 -6.55 -27.81
C CYS A 125 -2.30 -6.43 -28.86
N GLY A 126 -2.08 -5.72 -29.95
CA GLY A 126 -3.06 -5.57 -31.04
C GLY A 126 -4.20 -4.62 -30.72
N GLY A 127 -4.07 -3.80 -29.70
CA GLY A 127 -5.11 -2.92 -29.18
C GLY A 127 -6.13 -3.69 -28.34
N GLY A 128 -7.12 -3.00 -27.84
CA GLY A 128 -8.15 -3.59 -27.00
C GLY A 128 -8.21 -2.97 -25.61
N ARG A 129 -8.82 -3.66 -24.67
CA ARG A 129 -8.92 -3.18 -23.29
C ARG A 129 -7.75 -3.70 -22.50
N ILE A 130 -7.01 -2.77 -21.90
CA ILE A 130 -5.92 -3.09 -20.99
C ILE A 130 -6.15 -2.39 -19.65
N MET A 131 -5.60 -2.97 -18.60
CA MET A 131 -5.55 -2.38 -17.27
C MET A 131 -4.09 -2.16 -16.90
N GLY A 132 -3.74 -0.92 -16.53
CA GLY A 132 -2.42 -0.58 -16.02
C GLY A 132 -2.47 -0.35 -14.51
N ILE A 133 -1.47 -0.86 -13.79
CA ILE A 133 -1.30 -0.64 -12.34
C ILE A 133 0.00 0.13 -12.14
N TYR A 134 -0.14 1.36 -11.61
CA TYR A 134 0.98 2.28 -11.42
C TYR A 134 0.85 2.99 -10.08
N GLY A 135 1.95 3.53 -9.59
CA GLY A 135 1.91 4.45 -8.46
C GLY A 135 0.99 5.64 -8.76
N SER A 136 0.24 6.10 -7.76
CA SER A 136 -0.83 7.11 -7.92
C SER A 136 -0.38 8.41 -8.58
N TYR A 137 0.91 8.73 -8.51
CA TYR A 137 1.51 9.90 -9.14
C TYR A 137 1.46 9.79 -10.67
N HIS A 138 1.87 8.64 -11.22
CA HIS A 138 1.92 8.40 -12.67
C HIS A 138 0.55 8.33 -13.34
N THR A 139 -0.53 8.23 -12.55
CA THR A 139 -1.91 8.02 -13.02
C THR A 139 -2.75 9.29 -13.07
N ASP A 140 -2.18 10.46 -12.85
CA ASP A 140 -2.89 11.74 -12.93
C ASP A 140 -3.11 12.15 -14.40
N LEU A 141 -4.36 12.10 -14.84
CA LEU A 141 -4.78 12.45 -16.20
C LEU A 141 -4.73 13.94 -16.52
N TYR A 142 -4.62 14.79 -15.50
CA TYR A 142 -4.68 16.25 -15.63
C TYR A 142 -3.31 16.93 -15.61
N ASN A 143 -2.26 16.15 -15.34
CA ASN A 143 -0.88 16.63 -15.36
C ASN A 143 -0.16 16.13 -16.62
N SER A 144 0.06 17.02 -17.59
CA SER A 144 0.71 16.72 -18.88
C SER A 144 2.18 16.32 -18.76
N ASP A 145 2.81 16.53 -17.62
CA ASP A 145 4.21 16.11 -17.42
C ASP A 145 4.30 14.62 -17.04
N LEU A 146 3.18 14.01 -16.60
CA LEU A 146 3.12 12.65 -16.14
C LEU A 146 2.60 11.68 -17.21
N MET A 147 2.91 10.39 -17.02
CA MET A 147 2.56 9.32 -17.96
C MET A 147 1.09 9.36 -18.39
N ALA A 148 0.17 9.34 -17.43
CA ALA A 148 -1.26 9.26 -17.75
C ALA A 148 -1.77 10.52 -18.45
N GLY A 149 -1.27 11.71 -18.10
CA GLY A 149 -1.57 12.96 -18.80
C GLY A 149 -1.11 12.93 -20.25
N LYS A 150 0.13 12.51 -20.50
CA LYS A 150 0.68 12.35 -21.87
C LYS A 150 -0.11 11.30 -22.67
N LEU A 151 -0.51 10.20 -22.07
CA LEU A 151 -1.34 9.20 -22.71
C LEU A 151 -2.76 9.74 -23.00
N LYS A 152 -3.29 10.59 -22.10
CA LYS A 152 -4.58 11.28 -22.31
C LYS A 152 -4.53 12.22 -23.52
N GLU A 153 -3.45 12.95 -23.72
CA GLU A 153 -3.26 13.78 -24.91
C GLU A 153 -3.30 12.94 -26.20
N LYS A 154 -2.73 11.72 -26.16
CA LYS A 154 -2.69 10.83 -27.32
C LYS A 154 -3.99 10.09 -27.55
N TYR A 155 -4.61 9.54 -26.51
CA TYR A 155 -5.74 8.61 -26.62
C TYR A 155 -7.11 9.24 -26.28
N GLY A 156 -7.13 10.48 -25.80
CA GLY A 156 -8.37 11.21 -25.50
C GLY A 156 -9.21 10.49 -24.45
N ASP A 157 -10.49 10.31 -24.76
CA ASP A 157 -11.47 9.70 -23.86
C ASP A 157 -11.41 8.16 -23.80
N MET A 158 -10.49 7.55 -24.54
CA MET A 158 -10.24 6.12 -24.44
C MET A 158 -9.47 5.71 -23.18
N ILE A 159 -8.83 6.66 -22.47
CA ILE A 159 -8.10 6.41 -21.23
C ILE A 159 -8.88 6.95 -20.04
N SER A 160 -8.94 6.15 -19.01
CA SER A 160 -9.48 6.54 -17.68
C SER A 160 -8.51 6.13 -16.59
N SER A 161 -8.54 6.83 -15.47
CA SER A 161 -7.72 6.52 -14.29
C SER A 161 -8.59 6.50 -13.03
N VAL A 162 -8.30 5.57 -12.14
CA VAL A 162 -8.97 5.43 -10.85
C VAL A 162 -7.93 5.32 -9.76
N LYS A 163 -7.99 6.19 -8.77
CA LYS A 163 -7.16 6.09 -7.58
C LYS A 163 -7.69 5.00 -6.66
N LEU A 164 -6.96 3.89 -6.54
CA LEU A 164 -7.35 2.77 -5.67
C LEU A 164 -7.46 3.17 -4.20
N SER A 165 -6.68 4.15 -3.73
CA SER A 165 -6.82 4.70 -2.38
C SER A 165 -8.23 5.26 -2.12
N THR A 166 -8.86 5.89 -3.10
CA THR A 166 -10.24 6.40 -2.97
C THR A 166 -11.25 5.26 -2.90
N ILE A 167 -11.04 4.19 -3.68
CA ILE A 167 -11.88 2.99 -3.65
C ILE A 167 -11.66 2.25 -2.33
N ALA A 168 -10.41 2.07 -1.90
CA ALA A 168 -10.09 1.44 -0.63
C ALA A 168 -10.73 2.17 0.55
N PHE A 169 -10.71 3.50 0.57
CA PHE A 169 -11.43 4.28 1.59
C PHE A 169 -12.95 4.06 1.52
N SER A 170 -13.53 3.99 0.34
CA SER A 170 -14.96 3.72 0.20
C SER A 170 -15.34 2.28 0.54
N GLN A 171 -14.43 1.33 0.35
CA GLN A 171 -14.63 -0.07 0.73
C GLN A 171 -14.33 -0.33 2.21
N ILE A 172 -13.33 0.33 2.80
CA ILE A 172 -13.10 0.32 4.25
C ILE A 172 -14.34 0.87 4.97
N SER A 173 -15.01 1.88 4.40
CA SER A 173 -16.30 2.35 4.92
C SER A 173 -17.48 1.41 4.62
N ARG A 174 -17.33 0.42 3.73
CA ARG A 174 -18.36 -0.56 3.33
C ARG A 174 -18.06 -1.99 3.76
N GLN A 175 -16.81 -2.31 4.12
CA GLN A 175 -16.55 -3.60 4.75
C GLN A 175 -17.37 -3.64 6.05
N PRO A 176 -18.14 -4.70 6.30
CA PRO A 176 -18.61 -4.97 7.63
C PRO A 176 -17.34 -4.94 8.48
N TYR A 177 -17.25 -3.95 9.36
CA TYR A 177 -16.16 -3.82 10.31
C TYR A 177 -15.87 -5.22 10.82
N ASP A 178 -14.61 -5.64 10.77
CA ASP A 178 -14.22 -6.91 11.36
C ASP A 178 -14.64 -6.84 12.83
N LEU A 179 -15.84 -7.35 13.10
CA LEU A 179 -16.44 -7.38 14.42
C LEU A 179 -15.73 -8.51 15.16
N GLY A 180 -14.70 -8.17 15.86
CA GLY A 180 -13.92 -9.10 16.65
C GLY A 180 -13.46 -8.48 17.96
N PHE A 181 -13.12 -9.31 18.93
CA PHE A 181 -12.54 -8.84 20.18
C PHE A 181 -11.10 -8.37 19.93
N CYS A 182 -10.87 -7.08 20.08
CA CYS A 182 -9.56 -6.49 19.91
C CYS A 182 -8.79 -6.45 21.23
N VAL A 183 -7.81 -7.35 21.39
CA VAL A 183 -6.96 -7.40 22.60
C VAL A 183 -6.22 -6.08 22.83
N THR A 184 -5.71 -5.47 21.77
CA THR A 184 -5.03 -4.16 21.85
C THR A 184 -5.98 -3.07 22.34
N GLY A 185 -7.19 -3.01 21.79
CA GLY A 185 -8.22 -2.07 22.22
C GLY A 185 -8.63 -2.29 23.66
N PHE A 186 -8.72 -3.55 24.10
CA PHE A 186 -9.01 -3.88 25.49
C PHE A 186 -7.90 -3.40 26.45
N VAL A 187 -6.63 -3.58 26.08
CA VAL A 187 -5.51 -3.07 26.88
C VAL A 187 -5.56 -1.54 26.98
N PHE A 188 -5.81 -0.84 25.88
CA PHE A 188 -5.97 0.62 25.90
C PHE A 188 -7.18 1.06 26.75
N LEU A 189 -8.27 0.32 26.71
CA LEU A 189 -9.42 0.59 27.54
C LEU A 189 -9.05 0.44 29.05
N LEU A 190 -8.32 -0.61 29.41
CA LEU A 190 -7.83 -0.78 30.79
C LEU A 190 -6.92 0.40 31.19
N MET A 191 -6.04 0.86 30.31
CA MET A 191 -5.19 2.04 30.54
C MET A 191 -6.02 3.31 30.79
N LEU A 192 -7.15 3.50 30.10
CA LEU A 192 -8.06 4.61 30.33
C LEU A 192 -8.77 4.53 31.69
N PHE A 193 -9.03 3.32 32.18
CA PHE A 193 -9.67 3.15 33.50
C PHE A 193 -8.72 3.41 34.69
N VAL A 194 -7.39 3.25 34.51
CA VAL A 194 -6.42 3.42 35.58
C VAL A 194 -6.48 4.82 36.22
N PRO A 195 -6.47 5.94 35.46
CA PRO A 195 -6.63 7.27 36.05
C PRO A 195 -7.97 7.44 36.76
N ASN A 196 -9.06 6.97 36.19
CA ASN A 196 -10.39 7.04 36.80
C ASN A 196 -10.45 6.29 38.14
N ILE A 197 -9.80 5.12 38.22
CA ILE A 197 -9.71 4.34 39.46
C ILE A 197 -8.86 5.10 40.49
N ILE A 198 -7.72 5.65 40.10
CA ILE A 198 -6.84 6.45 40.98
C ILE A 198 -7.63 7.64 41.52
N TRP A 199 -8.36 8.36 40.66
CA TRP A 199 -9.16 9.51 41.06
C TRP A 199 -10.29 9.10 42.01
N ALA A 200 -10.98 7.99 41.75
CA ALA A 200 -12.05 7.50 42.62
C ALA A 200 -11.54 7.09 44.02
N CYS A 201 -10.27 6.67 44.14
CA CYS A 201 -9.65 6.27 45.41
C CYS A 201 -9.04 7.45 46.18
N LYS A 202 -8.83 8.60 45.55
CA LYS A 202 -8.31 9.80 46.18
C LYS A 202 -9.39 10.59 46.89
N ALA A 203 -8.99 11.31 47.95
CA ALA A 203 -9.87 12.29 48.61
C ALA A 203 -10.21 13.42 47.64
N LYS A 204 -11.50 13.67 47.44
CA LYS A 204 -11.97 14.71 46.53
C LYS A 204 -11.50 16.10 47.03
N PRO A 205 -11.18 17.03 46.10
CA PRO A 205 -10.82 18.39 46.48
C PRO A 205 -11.94 19.06 47.28
N ALA A 206 -11.56 19.97 48.19
CA ALA A 206 -12.53 20.75 48.95
C ALA A 206 -13.46 21.54 48.05
N GLY A 207 -14.78 21.43 48.26
CA GLY A 207 -15.79 22.08 47.48
C GLY A 207 -16.25 21.31 46.21
N TYR A 208 -15.67 20.15 45.89
CA TYR A 208 -16.04 19.33 44.74
C TYR A 208 -17.55 19.05 44.66
N ASP A 209 -18.15 18.63 45.79
CA ASP A 209 -19.57 18.26 45.83
C ASP A 209 -20.52 19.44 45.52
N GLU A 210 -20.10 20.68 45.78
CA GLU A 210 -20.85 21.89 45.47
C GLU A 210 -20.80 22.20 43.96
N VAL A 211 -19.64 21.99 43.33
CA VAL A 211 -19.44 22.19 41.91
C VAL A 211 -20.16 21.11 41.11
N ALA A 212 -20.02 19.85 41.50
CA ALA A 212 -20.66 18.70 40.86
C ALA A 212 -22.20 18.82 40.85
N LYS A 213 -22.82 19.43 41.86
CA LYS A 213 -24.26 19.70 41.89
C LYS A 213 -24.72 20.75 40.86
N LYS A 214 -23.80 21.59 40.38
CA LYS A 214 -24.07 22.62 39.37
C LYS A 214 -23.76 22.19 37.94
N GLU A 215 -23.28 20.99 37.74
CA GLU A 215 -22.98 20.47 36.42
C GLU A 215 -24.24 20.37 35.56
N ASN A 216 -24.07 20.71 34.27
CA ASN A 216 -25.15 20.59 33.29
C ASN A 216 -25.40 19.11 32.99
N LYS A 217 -26.60 18.64 33.38
CA LYS A 217 -27.00 17.23 33.20
C LYS A 217 -26.91 16.74 31.76
N LEU A 218 -27.13 17.65 30.77
CA LEU A 218 -27.01 17.32 29.36
C LEU A 218 -25.56 17.06 28.98
N LEU A 219 -24.64 17.90 29.48
CA LEU A 219 -23.21 17.77 29.22
C LEU A 219 -22.69 16.45 29.84
N LEU A 220 -23.08 16.15 31.05
CA LEU A 220 -22.73 14.90 31.72
C LEU A 220 -23.26 13.67 30.97
N LEU A 221 -24.50 13.74 30.44
CA LEU A 221 -25.05 12.66 29.61
C LEU A 221 -24.23 12.46 28.32
N LEU A 222 -23.88 13.54 27.62
CA LEU A 222 -23.08 13.49 26.40
C LEU A 222 -21.67 12.95 26.66
N GLU A 223 -21.05 13.33 27.77
CA GLU A 223 -19.76 12.77 28.22
C GLU A 223 -19.85 11.26 28.42
N ARG A 224 -20.84 10.77 29.19
CA ARG A 224 -21.01 9.33 29.44
C ARG A 224 -21.34 8.54 28.17
N MET A 225 -22.12 9.12 27.26
CA MET A 225 -22.36 8.50 25.96
C MET A 225 -21.08 8.44 25.12
N GLY A 226 -20.26 9.50 25.14
CA GLY A 226 -18.97 9.52 24.46
C GLY A 226 -18.00 8.47 25.01
N GLU A 227 -17.88 8.32 26.31
CA GLU A 227 -17.07 7.27 26.97
C GLU A 227 -17.55 5.86 26.60
N ALA A 228 -18.85 5.63 26.60
CA ALA A 228 -19.42 4.33 26.23
C ALA A 228 -19.17 4.00 24.74
N LEU A 229 -19.39 4.95 23.84
CA LEU A 229 -19.13 4.79 22.41
C LEU A 229 -17.64 4.54 22.13
N LEU A 230 -16.74 5.30 22.77
CA LEU A 230 -15.31 5.12 22.65
C LEU A 230 -14.90 3.72 23.14
N SER A 231 -15.41 3.28 24.29
CA SER A 231 -15.12 1.96 24.88
C SER A 231 -15.53 0.83 23.95
N VAL A 232 -16.76 0.91 23.41
CA VAL A 232 -17.26 -0.08 22.44
C VAL A 232 -16.42 -0.06 21.16
N SER A 233 -16.11 1.12 20.64
CA SER A 233 -15.31 1.26 19.43
C SER A 233 -13.91 0.66 19.57
N LEU A 234 -13.25 0.88 20.71
CA LEU A 234 -11.94 0.31 21.00
C LEU A 234 -11.95 -1.22 21.09
N MET A 235 -13.02 -1.80 21.65
CA MET A 235 -13.10 -3.25 21.83
C MET A 235 -13.57 -4.02 20.60
N VAL A 236 -14.43 -3.41 19.80
CA VAL A 236 -15.16 -4.12 18.73
C VAL A 236 -14.57 -3.87 17.35
N PHE A 237 -14.05 -2.68 17.10
CA PHE A 237 -13.50 -2.31 15.80
C PHE A 237 -11.97 -2.50 15.73
N THR A 238 -11.54 -3.69 15.33
CA THR A 238 -10.12 -4.04 15.22
C THR A 238 -9.35 -3.15 14.24
N ALA A 239 -10.02 -2.64 13.21
CA ALA A 239 -9.42 -1.78 12.19
C ALA A 239 -9.05 -0.37 12.68
N LEU A 240 -9.65 0.10 13.77
CA LEU A 240 -9.38 1.43 14.34
C LEU A 240 -8.18 1.45 15.28
N ASN A 241 -7.74 0.30 15.76
CA ASN A 241 -6.66 0.20 16.72
C ASN A 241 -5.32 -0.05 16.02
N PRO A 242 -4.21 0.53 16.53
CA PRO A 242 -2.87 0.22 16.03
C PRO A 242 -2.59 -1.28 16.24
N LYS A 243 -2.01 -1.92 15.23
CA LYS A 243 -1.58 -3.31 15.33
C LYS A 243 -0.30 -3.37 16.17
N VAL A 244 -0.42 -3.77 17.43
CA VAL A 244 0.71 -3.85 18.37
C VAL A 244 1.34 -5.24 18.39
N MET A 245 0.56 -6.28 18.09
CA MET A 245 1.03 -7.66 18.07
C MET A 245 0.50 -8.36 16.82
N VAL A 246 1.40 -8.72 15.95
CA VAL A 246 1.16 -9.78 14.99
C VAL A 246 2.05 -10.95 15.43
N PHE A 247 1.60 -12.19 15.28
CA PHE A 247 2.26 -13.41 15.78
C PHE A 247 3.72 -13.61 15.34
N GLU A 248 4.25 -12.73 14.46
CA GLU A 248 5.59 -12.80 13.87
C GLU A 248 6.55 -11.65 14.28
N GLY A 249 6.17 -10.76 15.21
CA GLY A 249 7.07 -9.70 15.68
C GLY A 249 6.36 -8.45 16.23
N PHE A 250 7.13 -7.61 16.93
CA PHE A 250 6.65 -6.31 17.38
C PHE A 250 6.68 -5.31 16.20
N TYR A 251 5.49 -4.90 15.73
CA TYR A 251 5.37 -3.76 14.81
C TYR A 251 5.20 -2.48 15.62
N PHE A 252 6.18 -1.58 15.51
CA PHE A 252 6.10 -0.27 16.15
C PHE A 252 5.42 0.73 15.22
N GLU A 253 4.11 0.90 15.37
CA GLU A 253 3.42 2.00 14.69
C GLU A 253 3.59 3.31 15.48
N TRP A 254 3.96 4.41 14.79
CA TRP A 254 4.12 5.73 15.39
C TRP A 254 2.86 6.20 16.16
N LYS A 255 1.67 5.71 15.83
CA LYS A 255 0.42 5.94 16.55
C LYS A 255 0.47 5.50 18.01
N ILE A 256 1.29 4.50 18.33
CA ILE A 256 1.50 4.02 19.70
C ILE A 256 2.14 5.11 20.57
N ILE A 257 3.05 5.91 20.00
CA ILE A 257 3.69 7.03 20.72
C ILE A 257 2.63 8.03 21.17
N ILE A 258 1.67 8.38 20.30
CA ILE A 258 0.60 9.31 20.63
C ILE A 258 -0.24 8.77 21.79
N TRP A 259 -0.63 7.49 21.74
CA TRP A 259 -1.40 6.83 22.79
C TRP A 259 -0.64 6.78 24.12
N MET A 260 0.63 6.38 24.09
CA MET A 260 1.48 6.33 25.29
C MET A 260 1.68 7.71 25.88
N THR A 261 1.91 8.72 25.05
CA THR A 261 2.07 10.11 25.50
C THR A 261 0.77 10.62 26.14
N ALA A 262 -0.37 10.39 25.52
CA ALA A 262 -1.67 10.77 26.07
C ALA A 262 -1.94 10.09 27.42
N PHE A 263 -1.61 8.80 27.53
CA PHE A 263 -1.74 8.05 28.78
C PHE A 263 -0.86 8.62 29.89
N VAL A 264 0.43 8.88 29.60
CA VAL A 264 1.37 9.46 30.57
C VAL A 264 0.87 10.84 31.04
N LEU A 265 0.45 11.70 30.13
CA LEU A 265 -0.08 13.03 30.45
C LEU A 265 -1.34 12.92 31.34
N MET A 266 -2.22 11.96 31.03
CA MET A 266 -3.44 11.74 31.80
C MET A 266 -3.12 11.26 33.22
N VAL A 267 -2.18 10.31 33.38
CA VAL A 267 -1.72 9.85 34.71
C VAL A 267 -1.07 10.99 35.50
N LEU A 268 -0.24 11.83 34.86
CA LEU A 268 0.40 12.98 35.51
C LEU A 268 -0.62 14.04 35.92
N TYR A 269 -1.71 14.21 35.18
CA TYR A 269 -2.77 15.14 35.52
C TYR A 269 -3.55 14.70 36.77
N GLU A 270 -3.75 13.38 36.94
CA GLU A 270 -4.48 12.79 38.07
C GLU A 270 -3.61 12.61 39.33
N CYS A 271 -2.28 12.65 39.20
CA CYS A 271 -1.35 12.56 40.33
C CYS A 271 -1.10 13.89 41.01
#